data_ec7332cf46b4716d9077c528fd3c1cd8
#
_entry.id   ec7332cf46b4716d9077c528fd3c1cd8
#
_cell.length_a   1.000
_cell.length_b   1.000
_cell.length_c   1.000
_cell.angle_alpha   90.00
_cell.angle_beta   90.00
_cell.angle_gamma   90.00
#
_symmetry.space_group_name_H-M   'P 1'
#
loop_
_entity.id
_entity.type
_entity.pdbx_description
1 polymer ?
#
loop_
_entity_poly.entity_id
_entity_poly.type
_entity_poly.pdbx_seq_one_letter_code
_entity_poly.pdbx_strand_id
1 'polypeptide(L)'
;MIDKKLGGTATLDVIIDAPEFLKVDEEYSFDDDFDDDFGDELDEEIQSQGYWFTSENLIFLESIHDYLENRKEIGKVLSVSSGIKLAEIANNNIRLTDVELALLRNLLPEDIEEQLLSSYISDDDNQIRLSARVIESLDGLNRKDFI
;
A
#
# COMPACT_ATOMS: atom_id res chain seq x y z
N MET A 1 -14.21 -19.43 -20.79
CA MET A 1 -15.32 -18.55 -20.37
C MET A 1 -15.43 -18.36 -18.85
N ILE A 2 -14.85 -19.23 -18.04
CA ILE A 2 -14.79 -19.08 -16.57
C ILE A 2 -13.88 -17.92 -16.17
N ASP A 3 -12.77 -17.78 -16.85
CA ASP A 3 -11.76 -16.75 -16.66
C ASP A 3 -12.33 -15.30 -16.67
N LYS A 4 -13.15 -14.97 -17.68
CA LYS A 4 -13.82 -13.64 -17.75
C LYS A 4 -14.82 -13.40 -16.62
N LYS A 5 -15.46 -14.47 -16.09
CA LYS A 5 -16.42 -14.35 -14.98
C LYS A 5 -15.74 -14.20 -13.62
N LEU A 6 -14.52 -14.72 -13.48
CA LEU A 6 -13.73 -14.64 -12.25
C LEU A 6 -12.78 -13.44 -12.22
N GLY A 7 -12.75 -12.63 -13.31
CA GLY A 7 -11.86 -11.48 -13.41
C GLY A 7 -10.39 -11.87 -13.61
N GLY A 8 -10.14 -13.04 -14.22
CA GLY A 8 -8.80 -13.57 -14.47
C GLY A 8 -8.45 -14.77 -13.58
N THR A 9 -7.63 -15.66 -14.12
CA THR A 9 -7.17 -16.89 -13.45
C THR A 9 -5.68 -16.90 -13.15
N ALA A 10 -4.88 -16.15 -13.89
CA ALA A 10 -3.47 -15.94 -13.59
C ALA A 10 -3.28 -14.75 -12.65
N THR A 11 -2.30 -14.84 -11.77
CA THR A 11 -1.91 -13.74 -10.88
C THR A 11 -0.64 -13.07 -11.40
N LEU A 12 -0.63 -11.73 -11.35
CA LEU A 12 0.53 -10.89 -11.55
C LEU A 12 0.75 -10.12 -10.25
N ASP A 13 1.90 -10.29 -9.65
CA ASP A 13 2.28 -9.52 -8.46
C ASP A 13 3.30 -8.46 -8.88
N VAL A 14 2.99 -7.21 -8.55
CA VAL A 14 3.88 -6.06 -8.69
C VAL A 14 4.44 -5.76 -7.31
N ILE A 15 5.75 -5.86 -7.14
CA ILE A 15 6.45 -5.56 -5.90
C ILE A 15 7.21 -4.26 -6.10
N ILE A 16 7.09 -3.34 -5.16
CA ILE A 16 7.75 -2.05 -5.17
C ILE A 16 8.58 -1.94 -3.90
N ASP A 17 9.87 -1.66 -4.06
CA ASP A 17 10.79 -1.45 -2.97
C ASP A 17 10.73 0.01 -2.49
N ALA A 18 10.81 0.21 -1.18
CA ALA A 18 11.03 1.54 -0.62
C ALA A 18 12.44 2.04 -1.00
N PRO A 19 12.62 3.36 -1.19
CA PRO A 19 13.93 3.92 -1.54
C PRO A 19 14.98 3.60 -0.48
N GLU A 20 16.19 3.22 -0.91
CA GLU A 20 17.30 2.81 0.00
C GLU A 20 17.76 3.93 0.97
N PHE A 21 17.53 5.20 0.62
CA PHE A 21 17.94 6.33 1.49
C PHE A 21 17.11 6.41 2.79
N LEU A 22 16.03 5.64 2.89
CA LEU A 22 15.23 5.54 4.12
C LEU A 22 15.76 4.48 5.09
N LYS A 23 16.74 3.68 4.69
CA LYS A 23 17.52 2.86 5.60
C LYS A 23 18.54 3.77 6.32
N VAL A 24 18.03 4.67 7.16
CA VAL A 24 18.88 5.46 8.03
C VAL A 24 19.49 4.48 9.03
N ASP A 25 20.78 4.23 8.89
CA ASP A 25 21.55 3.60 9.96
C ASP A 25 21.25 4.39 11.23
N GLU A 26 20.85 3.71 12.30
CA GLU A 26 20.49 4.28 13.62
C GLU A 26 21.66 5.05 14.31
N GLU A 27 22.64 5.53 13.57
CA GLU A 27 23.90 6.10 14.09
C GLU A 27 24.02 7.62 13.95
N TYR A 28 22.95 8.34 13.59
CA TYR A 28 22.93 9.80 13.64
C TYR A 28 21.94 10.28 14.71
N SER A 29 22.38 10.24 15.97
CA SER A 29 21.79 11.05 17.01
C SER A 29 22.13 12.52 16.72
N PHE A 30 21.18 13.26 16.20
CA PHE A 30 21.25 14.72 16.27
C PHE A 30 20.97 15.11 17.73
N ASP A 31 22.05 15.38 18.44
CA ASP A 31 22.02 16.09 19.72
C ASP A 31 21.63 17.54 19.41
N ASP A 32 20.35 17.84 19.34
CA ASP A 32 19.84 19.19 19.30
C ASP A 32 18.86 19.39 20.46
N ASP A 33 19.39 20.01 21.49
CA ASP A 33 18.78 20.40 22.76
C ASP A 33 17.65 21.44 22.47
N PHE A 34 16.49 20.99 21.98
CA PHE A 34 15.25 21.76 21.94
C PHE A 34 14.18 21.04 22.76
N ASP A 35 14.08 21.49 24.00
CA ASP A 35 13.06 21.17 24.99
C ASP A 35 11.68 21.68 24.51
N ASP A 36 10.97 20.86 23.69
CA ASP A 36 9.58 21.10 23.32
C ASP A 36 8.74 19.83 23.59
N ASP A 37 8.35 19.68 24.84
CA ASP A 37 7.69 18.55 25.49
C ASP A 37 6.26 18.24 24.94
N PHE A 38 5.88 18.75 23.77
CA PHE A 38 4.56 18.50 23.17
C PHE A 38 4.60 17.92 21.73
N GLY A 39 5.77 17.84 21.12
CA GLY A 39 5.97 17.32 19.76
C GLY A 39 6.30 15.83 19.71
N ASP A 40 6.94 15.30 20.73
CA ASP A 40 7.60 14.00 20.73
C ASP A 40 6.64 12.81 20.58
N GLU A 41 5.46 12.84 21.19
CA GLU A 41 4.51 11.71 21.09
C GLU A 41 3.86 11.58 19.71
N LEU A 42 3.58 12.71 19.04
CA LEU A 42 3.01 12.72 17.69
C LEU A 42 4.04 12.34 16.62
N ASP A 43 5.29 12.77 16.81
CA ASP A 43 6.38 12.46 15.88
C ASP A 43 6.79 10.98 15.98
N GLU A 44 6.77 10.37 17.17
CA GLU A 44 6.96 8.93 17.34
C GLU A 44 5.83 8.10 16.71
N GLU A 45 4.57 8.53 16.83
CA GLU A 45 3.43 7.86 16.18
C GLU A 45 3.51 7.95 14.65
N ILE A 46 3.94 9.09 14.09
CA ILE A 46 4.14 9.27 12.65
C ILE A 46 5.33 8.45 12.16
N GLN A 47 6.42 8.37 12.92
CA GLN A 47 7.60 7.54 12.59
C GLN A 47 7.30 6.04 12.65
N SER A 48 6.41 5.60 13.56
CA SER A 48 5.98 4.20 13.65
C SER A 48 5.01 3.78 12.53
N GLN A 49 4.48 4.74 11.77
CA GLN A 49 3.49 4.55 10.72
C GLN A 49 3.98 3.71 9.54
N GLY A 50 5.31 3.67 9.31
CA GLY A 50 5.93 3.02 8.16
C GLY A 50 5.84 3.85 6.88
N TYR A 51 6.82 3.66 6.02
CA TYR A 51 6.98 4.44 4.78
C TYR A 51 5.74 4.47 3.89
N TRP A 52 5.06 3.33 3.77
CA TRP A 52 3.94 3.20 2.83
C TRP A 52 2.62 3.82 3.30
N PHE A 53 2.49 4.14 4.59
CA PHE A 53 1.26 4.69 5.19
C PHE A 53 1.24 6.21 5.26
N THR A 54 1.90 6.90 4.35
CA THR A 54 1.80 8.35 4.19
C THR A 54 0.84 8.69 3.06
N SER A 55 0.16 9.83 3.14
CA SER A 55 -0.77 10.31 2.12
C SER A 55 -0.13 10.37 0.74
N GLU A 56 1.13 10.82 0.66
CA GLU A 56 1.88 10.93 -0.59
C GLU A 56 2.14 9.56 -1.22
N ASN A 57 2.63 8.59 -0.44
CA ASN A 57 2.93 7.26 -0.93
C ASN A 57 1.66 6.48 -1.28
N LEU A 58 0.57 6.70 -0.53
CA LEU A 58 -0.72 6.11 -0.87
C LEU A 58 -1.28 6.66 -2.19
N ILE A 59 -1.14 7.96 -2.47
CA ILE A 59 -1.51 8.55 -3.77
C ILE A 59 -0.68 7.92 -4.90
N PHE A 60 0.62 7.71 -4.69
CA PHE A 60 1.47 7.03 -5.64
C PHE A 60 1.00 5.59 -5.90
N LEU A 61 0.74 4.82 -4.85
CA LEU A 61 0.21 3.45 -4.95
C LEU A 61 -1.17 3.40 -5.63
N GLU A 62 -2.05 4.35 -5.32
CA GLU A 62 -3.35 4.48 -5.95
C GLU A 62 -3.20 4.71 -7.47
N SER A 63 -2.24 5.53 -7.88
CA SER A 63 -1.97 5.77 -9.31
C SER A 63 -1.57 4.50 -10.05
N ILE A 64 -0.74 3.65 -9.44
CA ILE A 64 -0.33 2.35 -10.00
C ILE A 64 -1.51 1.37 -10.00
N HIS A 65 -2.26 1.33 -8.92
CA HIS A 65 -3.47 0.50 -8.80
C HIS A 65 -4.46 0.83 -9.93
N ASP A 66 -4.80 2.10 -10.10
CA ASP A 66 -5.73 2.58 -11.12
C ASP A 66 -5.19 2.35 -12.54
N TYR A 67 -3.88 2.53 -12.75
CA TYR A 67 -3.25 2.19 -14.02
C TYR A 67 -3.44 0.71 -14.37
N LEU A 68 -3.20 -0.19 -13.43
CA LEU A 68 -3.38 -1.63 -13.63
C LEU A 68 -4.87 -1.96 -13.86
N GLU A 69 -5.77 -1.41 -13.04
CA GLU A 69 -7.22 -1.69 -13.13
C GLU A 69 -7.83 -1.21 -14.46
N ASN A 70 -7.29 -0.16 -15.06
CA ASN A 70 -7.72 0.34 -16.38
C ASN A 70 -7.21 -0.49 -17.56
N ARG A 71 -6.38 -1.52 -17.34
CA ARG A 71 -5.89 -2.41 -18.40
C ARG A 71 -6.96 -3.44 -18.74
N LYS A 72 -7.18 -3.66 -20.03
CA LYS A 72 -8.17 -4.65 -20.52
C LYS A 72 -7.82 -6.08 -20.15
N GLU A 73 -6.54 -6.34 -19.96
CA GLU A 73 -5.97 -7.63 -19.63
C GLU A 73 -6.12 -7.95 -18.13
N ILE A 74 -6.36 -6.93 -17.32
CA ILE A 74 -6.52 -7.06 -15.87
C ILE A 74 -8.01 -7.07 -15.52
N GLY A 75 -8.40 -8.04 -14.72
CA GLY A 75 -9.79 -8.17 -14.28
C GLY A 75 -10.03 -7.63 -12.88
N LYS A 76 -9.03 -7.69 -12.02
CA LYS A 76 -9.11 -7.17 -10.64
C LYS A 76 -7.71 -6.91 -10.08
N VAL A 77 -7.57 -5.80 -9.40
CA VAL A 77 -6.37 -5.44 -8.64
C VAL A 77 -6.70 -5.41 -7.15
N LEU A 78 -5.80 -5.93 -6.34
CA LEU A 78 -5.85 -5.87 -4.88
C LEU A 78 -4.54 -5.31 -4.36
N SER A 79 -4.65 -4.35 -3.45
CA SER A 79 -3.52 -3.69 -2.81
C SER A 79 -3.98 -3.04 -1.50
N VAL A 80 -3.06 -2.48 -0.75
CA VAL A 80 -3.36 -1.64 0.43
C VAL A 80 -4.33 -0.51 0.06
N SER A 81 -4.18 0.10 -1.13
CA SER A 81 -5.09 1.16 -1.61
C SER A 81 -6.55 0.70 -1.65
N SER A 82 -6.82 -0.59 -1.89
CA SER A 82 -8.19 -1.12 -1.85
C SER A 82 -8.81 -1.02 -0.45
N GLY A 83 -8.02 -1.29 0.59
CA GLY A 83 -8.44 -1.15 2.00
C GLY A 83 -8.64 0.31 2.39
N ILE A 84 -7.69 1.18 2.01
CA ILE A 84 -7.77 2.62 2.28
C ILE A 84 -9.00 3.25 1.61
N LYS A 85 -9.28 2.92 0.34
CA LYS A 85 -10.51 3.39 -0.35
C LYS A 85 -11.78 3.00 0.41
N LEU A 86 -11.83 1.81 1.04
CA LEU A 86 -12.97 1.41 1.87
C LEU A 86 -13.06 2.25 3.14
N ALA A 87 -11.94 2.55 3.79
CA ALA A 87 -11.89 3.41 4.97
C ALA A 87 -12.33 4.86 4.62
N GLU A 88 -11.89 5.40 3.49
CA GLU A 88 -12.32 6.71 2.99
C GLU A 88 -13.82 6.77 2.68
N ILE A 89 -14.39 5.69 2.10
CA ILE A 89 -15.85 5.59 1.89
C ILE A 89 -16.58 5.63 3.24
N ALA A 90 -16.09 4.94 4.25
CA ALA A 90 -16.63 4.99 5.61
C ALA A 90 -16.48 6.37 6.25
N ASN A 91 -15.46 7.13 5.85
CA ASN A 91 -15.19 8.52 6.25
C ASN A 91 -15.88 9.55 5.32
N ASN A 92 -17.05 9.23 4.78
CA ASN A 92 -17.82 10.10 3.88
C ASN A 92 -17.11 10.51 2.59
N ASN A 93 -16.26 9.66 2.04
CA ASN A 93 -15.39 9.91 0.89
C ASN A 93 -14.39 11.07 1.11
N ILE A 94 -14.01 11.32 2.36
CA ILE A 94 -12.95 12.26 2.71
C ILE A 94 -11.64 11.48 2.79
N ARG A 95 -10.59 11.98 2.14
CA ARG A 95 -9.26 11.38 2.21
C ARG A 95 -8.74 11.41 3.65
N LEU A 96 -8.07 10.32 4.02
CA LEU A 96 -7.44 10.22 5.32
C LEU A 96 -6.16 11.06 5.35
N THR A 97 -6.00 11.80 6.42
CA THR A 97 -4.75 12.52 6.74
C THR A 97 -3.69 11.55 7.26
N ASP A 98 -2.42 11.97 7.31
CA ASP A 98 -1.33 11.12 7.83
C ASP A 98 -1.59 10.68 9.28
N VAL A 99 -2.16 11.56 10.11
CA VAL A 99 -2.56 11.22 11.48
C VAL A 99 -3.67 10.16 11.51
N GLU A 100 -4.67 10.28 10.65
CA GLU A 100 -5.75 9.28 10.56
C GLU A 100 -5.25 7.94 10.00
N LEU A 101 -4.25 7.96 9.12
CA LEU A 101 -3.59 6.76 8.61
C LEU A 101 -2.78 6.06 9.69
N ALA A 102 -2.03 6.82 10.50
CA ALA A 102 -1.31 6.31 11.66
C ALA A 102 -2.27 5.67 12.68
N LEU A 103 -3.35 6.38 13.00
CA LEU A 103 -4.40 5.85 13.88
C LEU A 103 -5.05 4.59 13.30
N LEU A 104 -5.36 4.57 12.00
CA LEU A 104 -5.94 3.41 11.36
C LEU A 104 -5.02 2.19 11.51
N ARG A 105 -3.73 2.33 11.28
CA ARG A 105 -2.75 1.26 11.43
C ARG A 105 -2.67 0.78 12.88
N ASN A 106 -2.55 1.69 13.84
CA ASN A 106 -2.40 1.35 15.26
C ASN A 106 -3.68 0.80 15.90
N LEU A 107 -4.86 1.11 15.35
CA LEU A 107 -6.14 0.64 15.86
C LEU A 107 -6.63 -0.66 15.20
N LEU A 108 -5.96 -1.14 14.14
CA LEU A 108 -6.31 -2.41 13.53
C LEU A 108 -6.04 -3.55 14.54
N PRO A 109 -7.02 -4.42 14.80
CA PRO A 109 -6.77 -5.65 15.55
C PRO A 109 -5.69 -6.48 14.86
N GLU A 110 -4.81 -7.15 15.63
CA GLU A 110 -3.70 -7.95 15.10
C GLU A 110 -4.14 -8.96 14.03
N ASP A 111 -5.28 -9.60 14.21
CA ASP A 111 -5.82 -10.57 13.26
C ASP A 111 -6.24 -9.92 11.93
N ILE A 112 -6.70 -8.68 11.95
CA ILE A 112 -7.05 -7.88 10.75
C ILE A 112 -5.78 -7.32 10.11
N GLU A 113 -4.85 -6.81 10.90
CA GLU A 113 -3.55 -6.34 10.43
C GLU A 113 -2.82 -7.47 9.70
N GLU A 114 -2.68 -8.64 10.30
CA GLU A 114 -2.05 -9.81 9.69
C GLU A 114 -2.73 -10.24 8.39
N GLN A 115 -4.05 -10.21 8.32
CA GLN A 115 -4.78 -10.61 7.11
C GLN A 115 -4.73 -9.56 5.99
N LEU A 116 -4.78 -8.27 6.32
CA LEU A 116 -4.88 -7.19 5.34
C LEU A 116 -3.52 -6.60 4.98
N LEU A 117 -2.64 -6.39 5.96
CA LEU A 117 -1.37 -5.71 5.73
C LEU A 117 -0.25 -6.70 5.39
N SER A 118 -0.08 -7.78 6.13
CA SER A 118 1.00 -8.76 5.88
C SER A 118 0.94 -9.41 4.49
N SER A 119 -0.25 -9.42 3.87
CA SER A 119 -0.41 -9.89 2.49
C SER A 119 0.15 -8.91 1.46
N TYR A 120 0.30 -7.63 1.80
CA TYR A 120 0.66 -6.56 0.87
C TYR A 120 1.89 -5.76 1.27
N ILE A 121 2.30 -5.79 2.52
CA ILE A 121 3.47 -5.08 3.04
C ILE A 121 4.39 -6.10 3.68
N SER A 122 5.71 -5.99 3.46
CA SER A 122 6.70 -6.82 4.14
C SER A 122 6.81 -6.42 5.63
N ASP A 123 7.26 -7.38 6.45
CA ASP A 123 7.40 -7.18 7.92
C ASP A 123 8.37 -6.04 8.28
N ASP A 124 9.29 -5.72 7.39
CA ASP A 124 10.26 -4.64 7.54
C ASP A 124 9.83 -3.31 6.88
N ASP A 125 8.56 -3.21 6.44
CA ASP A 125 8.00 -2.08 5.70
C ASP A 125 8.79 -1.65 4.44
N ASN A 126 9.74 -2.45 3.98
CA ASN A 126 10.60 -2.10 2.84
C ASN A 126 9.95 -2.39 1.49
N GLN A 127 8.95 -3.26 1.44
CA GLN A 127 8.31 -3.66 0.19
C GLN A 127 6.80 -3.57 0.29
N ILE A 128 6.19 -3.16 -0.81
CA ILE A 128 4.74 -3.23 -0.97
C ILE A 128 4.37 -4.01 -2.22
N ARG A 129 3.29 -4.78 -2.14
CA ARG A 129 2.80 -5.67 -3.18
C ARG A 129 1.42 -5.24 -3.67
N LEU A 130 1.25 -5.20 -4.99
CA LEU A 130 -0.05 -5.14 -5.63
C LEU A 130 -0.28 -6.47 -6.35
N SER A 131 -1.42 -7.09 -6.12
CA SER A 131 -1.78 -8.36 -6.76
C SER A 131 -2.89 -8.13 -7.79
N ALA A 132 -2.61 -8.45 -9.03
CA ALA A 132 -3.53 -8.29 -10.15
C ALA A 132 -3.94 -9.64 -10.74
N ARG A 133 -5.19 -9.81 -11.10
CA ARG A 133 -5.68 -10.97 -11.84
C ARG A 133 -5.67 -10.70 -13.33
N VAL A 134 -4.98 -11.55 -14.08
CA VAL A 134 -4.86 -11.44 -15.54
C VAL A 134 -5.89 -12.32 -16.22
N ILE A 135 -6.59 -11.77 -17.22
CA ILE A 135 -7.57 -12.48 -18.05
C ILE A 135 -6.82 -13.12 -19.21
N GLU A 136 -6.43 -14.39 -19.06
CA GLU A 136 -5.65 -15.12 -20.08
C GLU A 136 -6.45 -15.46 -21.35
N SER A 137 -7.79 -15.47 -21.28
CA SER A 137 -8.67 -15.80 -22.39
C SER A 137 -8.93 -14.64 -23.38
N LEU A 138 -8.17 -13.55 -23.28
CA LEU A 138 -8.22 -12.47 -24.26
C LEU A 138 -7.47 -12.89 -25.53
N ASP A 139 -8.16 -12.77 -26.66
CA ASP A 139 -7.58 -13.07 -27.98
C ASP A 139 -6.44 -12.07 -28.25
N GLY A 140 -5.22 -12.61 -28.48
CA GLY A 140 -4.02 -11.80 -28.77
C GLY A 140 -3.17 -11.46 -27.55
N LEU A 141 -3.49 -11.94 -26.35
CA LEU A 141 -2.62 -11.80 -25.20
C LEU A 141 -1.35 -12.63 -25.38
N ASN A 142 -0.25 -11.98 -25.66
CA ASN A 142 1.05 -12.63 -25.69
C ASN A 142 1.79 -12.29 -24.38
N ARG A 143 2.02 -13.32 -23.53
CA ARG A 143 2.71 -13.13 -22.25
C ARG A 143 4.05 -12.41 -22.35
N LYS A 144 4.72 -12.52 -23.51
CA LYS A 144 6.02 -11.86 -23.74
C LYS A 144 5.91 -10.35 -23.98
N ASP A 145 4.74 -9.88 -24.37
CA ASP A 145 4.51 -8.47 -24.68
C ASP A 145 3.86 -7.72 -23.48
N PHE A 146 3.53 -8.47 -22.41
CA PHE A 146 2.82 -7.96 -21.24
C PHE A 146 3.74 -7.70 -20.02
N ILE A 147 4.93 -8.30 -19.98
CA ILE A 147 5.88 -8.19 -18.86
C ILE A 147 7.04 -7.26 -19.22
#